data_727972ef979d4163f0c51dca156438c4
#
_entry.id   727972ef979d4163f0c51dca156438c4
#
_cell.length_a   1.000
_cell.length_b   1.000
_cell.length_c   1.000
_cell.angle_alpha   90.00
_cell.angle_beta   90.00
_cell.angle_gamma   90.00
#
_symmetry.space_group_name_H-M   'P 1'
#
loop_
_entity.id
_entity.type
_entity.pdbx_description
1 polymer ?
#
loop_
_entity_poly.entity_id
_entity_poly.type
_entity_poly.pdbx_seq_one_letter_code
_entity_poly.pdbx_strand_id
1 'polypeptide(L)'
;HAELTGELGVALVTAGPGVTNAMTGIANAHIARASVLVLSGTPPRGQDNRGALQDLPHTELVRPITRYARTVREPALVPRVFQQAFHLMRSGRPGPVLIDLPFDVQMAEIEFDIDTYEPLPVYKPAATRKQAEKAIAMLQAAERPLIVAGGGIINADASDLLVEFAELVGVPVIPTLMGWGTIPDDHPLMAGMCGLQTSHRYGNATMLASDFVLGIGNRWANRHTGSVEVYTQGRTFVHVDIEPTQIGRVFNPDLGIVSDA
;
A
#
# COMPACT_ATOMS: atom_id res chain seq x y z
N HIS A 1 -4.70 14.25 0.79
CA HIS A 1 -3.32 14.71 0.97
C HIS A 1 -2.36 13.53 0.74
N ALA A 2 -2.36 12.52 1.60
CA ALA A 2 -1.39 11.42 1.54
C ALA A 2 -1.28 10.72 0.15
N GLU A 3 -2.40 10.50 -0.54
CA GLU A 3 -2.40 9.89 -1.88
C GLU A 3 -1.79 10.83 -2.96
N LEU A 4 -1.96 12.14 -2.80
CA LEU A 4 -1.50 13.13 -3.79
C LEU A 4 -0.04 13.55 -3.60
N THR A 5 0.46 13.50 -2.37
CA THR A 5 1.79 14.04 -2.05
C THR A 5 2.79 12.96 -1.62
N GLY A 6 2.32 11.75 -1.30
CA GLY A 6 3.13 10.72 -0.64
C GLY A 6 3.47 11.03 0.82
N GLU A 7 3.07 12.20 1.34
CA GLU A 7 3.32 12.64 2.70
C GLU A 7 2.29 12.07 3.68
N LEU A 8 2.55 12.27 4.97
CA LEU A 8 1.65 11.87 6.03
C LEU A 8 0.36 12.69 6.04
N GLY A 9 -0.78 12.02 5.93
CA GLY A 9 -2.09 12.61 6.21
C GLY A 9 -2.44 12.49 7.71
N VAL A 10 -3.04 13.52 8.28
CA VAL A 10 -3.54 13.49 9.68
C VAL A 10 -5.03 13.82 9.71
N ALA A 11 -5.80 13.01 10.41
CA ALA A 11 -7.21 13.25 10.68
C ALA A 11 -7.46 13.18 12.18
N LEU A 12 -8.08 14.24 12.73
CA LEU A 12 -8.52 14.28 14.12
C LEU A 12 -10.04 14.21 14.16
N VAL A 13 -10.58 13.25 14.90
CA VAL A 13 -12.03 13.01 15.00
C VAL A 13 -12.48 12.90 16.45
N THR A 14 -13.74 13.26 16.70
CA THR A 14 -14.33 13.05 18.02
C THR A 14 -14.58 11.56 18.29
N ALA A 15 -14.77 11.21 19.55
CA ALA A 15 -15.14 9.87 19.99
C ALA A 15 -16.44 9.37 19.35
N GLY A 16 -16.64 8.07 19.33
CA GLY A 16 -17.86 7.43 18.87
C GLY A 16 -18.18 7.70 17.39
N PRO A 17 -19.18 8.54 17.09
CA PRO A 17 -19.62 8.81 15.72
C PRO A 17 -18.54 9.45 14.84
N GLY A 18 -17.58 10.17 15.41
CA GLY A 18 -16.44 10.69 14.64
C GLY A 18 -15.60 9.57 14.02
N VAL A 19 -15.28 8.54 14.81
CA VAL A 19 -14.54 7.37 14.32
C VAL A 19 -15.38 6.59 13.32
N THR A 20 -16.65 6.29 13.62
CA THR A 20 -17.50 5.50 12.71
C THR A 20 -17.74 6.19 11.37
N ASN A 21 -17.90 7.53 11.37
CA ASN A 21 -18.01 8.30 10.14
C ASN A 21 -16.68 8.33 9.33
N ALA A 22 -15.54 8.25 10.01
CA ALA A 22 -14.23 8.21 9.35
C ALA A 22 -13.88 6.83 8.76
N MET A 23 -14.59 5.75 9.15
CA MET A 23 -14.24 4.37 8.77
C MET A 23 -14.14 4.16 7.25
N THR A 24 -15.02 4.77 6.47
CA THR A 24 -14.97 4.69 5.00
C THR A 24 -13.66 5.27 4.46
N GLY A 25 -13.25 6.46 4.97
CA GLY A 25 -11.98 7.07 4.60
C GLY A 25 -10.76 6.25 5.05
N ILE A 26 -10.82 5.68 6.26
CA ILE A 26 -9.76 4.79 6.78
C ILE A 26 -9.65 3.53 5.91
N ALA A 27 -10.77 2.92 5.54
CA ALA A 27 -10.80 1.75 4.66
C ALA A 27 -10.23 2.07 3.26
N ASN A 28 -10.57 3.24 2.71
CA ASN A 28 -10.00 3.71 1.46
C ASN A 28 -8.48 3.88 1.58
N ALA A 29 -7.99 4.57 2.60
CA ALA A 29 -6.55 4.73 2.86
C ALA A 29 -5.83 3.39 3.00
N HIS A 30 -6.47 2.40 3.66
CA HIS A 30 -5.95 1.04 3.78
C HIS A 30 -5.78 0.34 2.42
N ILE A 31 -6.78 0.45 1.55
CA ILE A 31 -6.73 -0.16 0.21
C ILE A 31 -5.76 0.59 -0.71
N ALA A 32 -5.75 1.92 -0.64
CA ALA A 32 -4.85 2.79 -1.41
C ALA A 32 -3.41 2.78 -0.88
N ARG A 33 -3.17 2.21 0.32
CA ARG A 33 -1.87 2.20 1.00
C ARG A 33 -1.36 3.60 1.37
N ALA A 34 -2.29 4.51 1.63
CA ALA A 34 -1.97 5.86 2.05
C ALA A 34 -1.58 5.89 3.54
N SER A 35 -0.50 6.58 3.86
CA SER A 35 -0.04 6.80 5.23
C SER A 35 -0.90 7.85 5.92
N VAL A 36 -1.87 7.43 6.72
CA VAL A 36 -2.79 8.32 7.42
C VAL A 36 -2.78 8.02 8.93
N LEU A 37 -2.48 9.05 9.72
CA LEU A 37 -2.64 9.01 11.16
C LEU A 37 -4.04 9.51 11.53
N VAL A 38 -4.84 8.64 12.14
CA VAL A 38 -6.14 9.01 12.71
C VAL A 38 -5.98 9.15 14.22
N LEU A 39 -6.32 10.31 14.74
CA LEU A 39 -6.38 10.58 16.16
C LEU A 39 -7.85 10.67 16.58
N SER A 40 -8.22 9.94 17.61
CA SER A 40 -9.56 10.02 18.20
C SER A 40 -9.49 10.21 19.70
N GLY A 41 -10.50 10.88 20.25
CA GLY A 41 -10.73 10.91 21.69
C GLY A 41 -11.55 9.69 22.13
N THR A 42 -11.49 9.40 23.42
CA THR A 42 -12.38 8.45 24.09
C THR A 42 -12.69 8.96 25.49
N PRO A 43 -13.77 8.52 26.14
CA PRO A 43 -14.06 8.89 27.53
C PRO A 43 -12.88 8.66 28.47
N PRO A 44 -12.82 9.34 29.63
CA PRO A 44 -11.80 9.09 30.63
C PRO A 44 -11.76 7.61 31.03
N ARG A 45 -10.57 7.06 31.26
CA ARG A 45 -10.35 5.64 31.62
C ARG A 45 -11.21 5.15 32.80
N GLY A 46 -11.51 6.02 33.75
CA GLY A 46 -12.40 5.72 34.88
C GLY A 46 -13.88 5.52 34.51
N GLN A 47 -14.27 5.84 33.28
CA GLN A 47 -15.64 5.70 32.76
C GLN A 47 -15.78 4.55 31.75
N ASP A 48 -14.75 3.79 31.51
CA ASP A 48 -14.79 2.62 30.61
C ASP A 48 -15.91 1.66 31.02
N ASN A 49 -16.74 1.25 30.08
CA ASN A 49 -17.87 0.33 30.27
C ASN A 49 -18.93 0.80 31.30
N ARG A 50 -19.02 2.11 31.52
CA ARG A 50 -20.01 2.71 32.44
C ARG A 50 -21.09 3.54 31.72
N GLY A 51 -21.25 3.34 30.41
CA GLY A 51 -22.25 4.07 29.62
C GLY A 51 -21.90 5.53 29.40
N ALA A 52 -20.62 5.87 29.33
CA ALA A 52 -20.16 7.22 29.00
C ALA A 52 -20.64 7.64 27.60
N LEU A 53 -20.79 8.94 27.40
CA LEU A 53 -21.18 9.49 26.09
C LEU A 53 -20.12 9.10 25.03
N GLN A 54 -20.58 8.54 23.91
CA GLN A 54 -19.72 8.19 22.76
C GLN A 54 -18.68 7.11 23.06
N ASP A 55 -18.90 6.27 24.08
CA ASP A 55 -18.04 5.14 24.41
C ASP A 55 -18.28 3.99 23.41
N LEU A 56 -17.34 3.82 22.46
CA LEU A 56 -17.33 2.75 21.48
C LEU A 56 -15.94 2.09 21.43
N PRO A 57 -15.83 0.81 21.08
CA PRO A 57 -14.57 0.11 20.96
C PRO A 57 -13.84 0.47 19.66
N HIS A 58 -13.37 1.72 19.54
CA HIS A 58 -12.80 2.29 18.31
C HIS A 58 -11.71 1.39 17.71
N THR A 59 -10.77 0.94 18.52
CA THR A 59 -9.64 0.10 18.05
C THR A 59 -10.11 -1.24 17.47
N GLU A 60 -11.19 -1.82 18.00
CA GLU A 60 -11.76 -3.06 17.49
C GLU A 60 -12.48 -2.81 16.14
N LEU A 61 -13.22 -1.71 16.03
CA LEU A 61 -13.92 -1.33 14.81
C LEU A 61 -12.97 -1.11 13.63
N VAL A 62 -11.81 -0.48 13.85
CA VAL A 62 -10.88 -0.14 12.77
C VAL A 62 -9.74 -1.14 12.58
N ARG A 63 -9.56 -2.10 13.47
CA ARG A 63 -8.46 -3.09 13.41
C ARG A 63 -8.32 -3.76 12.03
N PRO A 64 -9.40 -4.20 11.35
CA PRO A 64 -9.28 -4.86 10.04
C PRO A 64 -8.83 -3.93 8.90
N ILE A 65 -8.93 -2.61 9.09
CA ILE A 65 -8.68 -1.59 8.08
C ILE A 65 -7.55 -0.63 8.45
N THR A 66 -6.73 -1.00 9.43
CA THR A 66 -5.55 -0.23 9.86
C THR A 66 -4.32 -1.12 9.98
N ARG A 67 -3.14 -0.52 9.91
CA ARG A 67 -1.87 -1.18 10.20
C ARG A 67 -1.63 -1.32 11.71
N TYR A 68 -2.18 -0.38 12.46
CA TYR A 68 -2.06 -0.31 13.91
C TYR A 68 -3.24 0.47 14.47
N ALA A 69 -3.83 -0.03 15.53
CA ALA A 69 -4.87 0.67 16.28
C ALA A 69 -4.64 0.45 17.76
N ARG A 70 -4.55 1.55 18.53
CA ARG A 70 -4.27 1.48 19.96
C ARG A 70 -4.91 2.60 20.74
N THR A 71 -5.55 2.26 21.87
CA THR A 71 -5.92 3.20 22.92
C THR A 71 -4.74 3.36 23.87
N VAL A 72 -4.30 4.60 24.09
CA VAL A 72 -3.19 4.91 25.00
C VAL A 72 -3.70 5.04 26.42
N ARG A 73 -3.45 4.06 27.26
CA ARG A 73 -3.94 4.04 28.63
C ARG A 73 -2.99 4.66 29.65
N GLU A 74 -1.71 4.79 29.33
CA GLU A 74 -0.68 5.36 30.20
C GLU A 74 -0.10 6.63 29.56
N PRO A 75 -0.24 7.82 30.17
CA PRO A 75 0.24 9.09 29.59
C PRO A 75 1.74 9.03 29.21
N ALA A 76 2.58 8.45 30.05
CA ALA A 76 4.02 8.33 29.79
C ALA A 76 4.37 7.51 28.53
N LEU A 77 3.43 6.70 28.00
CA LEU A 77 3.62 5.90 26.80
C LEU A 77 3.25 6.66 25.52
N VAL A 78 2.66 7.85 25.59
CA VAL A 78 2.24 8.63 24.41
C VAL A 78 3.38 8.76 23.39
N PRO A 79 4.59 9.24 23.73
CA PRO A 79 5.67 9.39 22.77
C PRO A 79 6.05 8.06 22.11
N ARG A 80 6.09 6.98 22.88
CA ARG A 80 6.43 5.64 22.37
C ARG A 80 5.38 5.09 21.42
N VAL A 81 4.09 5.32 21.71
CA VAL A 81 2.98 4.87 20.85
C VAL A 81 3.01 5.62 19.53
N PHE A 82 3.27 6.92 19.53
CA PHE A 82 3.43 7.70 18.30
C PHE A 82 4.64 7.24 17.50
N GLN A 83 5.78 7.01 18.13
CA GLN A 83 6.98 6.48 17.48
C GLN A 83 6.69 5.14 16.80
N GLN A 84 5.99 4.22 17.48
CA GLN A 84 5.58 2.93 16.91
C GLN A 84 4.57 3.08 15.78
N ALA A 85 3.60 3.99 15.93
CA ALA A 85 2.60 4.26 14.89
C ALA A 85 3.23 4.76 13.60
N PHE A 86 4.12 5.75 13.66
CA PHE A 86 4.86 6.26 12.50
C PHE A 86 5.73 5.19 11.85
N HIS A 87 6.39 4.35 12.64
CA HIS A 87 7.18 3.24 12.13
C HIS A 87 6.30 2.23 11.36
N LEU A 88 5.21 1.76 11.97
CA LEU A 88 4.32 0.75 11.37
C LEU A 88 3.55 1.28 10.16
N MET A 89 3.22 2.57 10.15
CA MET A 89 2.53 3.22 9.04
C MET A 89 3.35 3.23 7.75
N ARG A 90 4.68 3.29 7.86
CA ARG A 90 5.63 3.49 6.75
C ARG A 90 6.49 2.28 6.42
N SER A 91 6.66 1.33 7.37
CA SER A 91 7.49 0.13 7.17
C SER A 91 6.74 -0.96 6.43
N GLY A 92 7.41 -1.61 5.46
CA GLY A 92 6.77 -2.59 4.60
C GLY A 92 5.63 -1.97 3.78
N ARG A 93 4.49 -2.65 3.70
CA ARG A 93 3.29 -2.11 3.05
C ARG A 93 2.74 -0.92 3.84
N PRO A 94 2.68 0.30 3.31
CA PRO A 94 2.13 1.46 4.00
C PRO A 94 0.63 1.34 4.29
N GLY A 95 0.11 2.16 5.19
CA GLY A 95 -1.33 2.21 5.45
C GLY A 95 -1.68 3.00 6.71
N PRO A 96 -2.98 3.22 6.96
CA PRO A 96 -3.45 4.04 8.06
C PRO A 96 -3.22 3.40 9.42
N VAL A 97 -3.09 4.24 10.43
CA VAL A 97 -3.04 3.89 11.85
C VAL A 97 -4.05 4.72 12.64
N LEU A 98 -4.55 4.19 13.74
CA LEU A 98 -5.41 4.93 14.66
C LEU A 98 -4.78 4.94 16.06
N ILE A 99 -4.68 6.13 16.65
CA ILE A 99 -4.34 6.32 18.06
C ILE A 99 -5.54 6.93 18.76
N ASP A 100 -6.00 6.25 19.77
CA ASP A 100 -7.16 6.58 20.57
C ASP A 100 -6.69 7.12 21.93
N LEU A 101 -7.07 8.35 22.27
CA LEU A 101 -6.56 9.08 23.43
C LEU A 101 -7.71 9.35 24.43
N PRO A 102 -7.74 8.64 25.59
CA PRO A 102 -8.66 8.95 26.65
C PRO A 102 -8.51 10.39 27.14
N PHE A 103 -9.64 11.04 27.46
CA PHE A 103 -9.63 12.46 27.82
C PHE A 103 -8.71 12.78 29.00
N ASP A 104 -8.68 11.92 30.01
CA ASP A 104 -7.78 12.08 31.15
C ASP A 104 -6.30 11.86 30.81
N VAL A 105 -5.99 11.07 29.76
CA VAL A 105 -4.62 10.94 29.21
C VAL A 105 -4.23 12.22 28.45
N GLN A 106 -5.16 12.84 27.70
CA GLN A 106 -4.91 14.10 27.01
C GLN A 106 -4.62 15.27 27.98
N MET A 107 -5.21 15.22 29.18
CA MET A 107 -5.04 16.26 30.21
C MET A 107 -3.83 16.01 31.13
N ALA A 108 -3.21 14.86 31.02
CA ALA A 108 -2.06 14.52 31.88
C ALA A 108 -0.79 15.23 31.41
N GLU A 109 0.00 15.67 32.37
CA GLU A 109 1.35 16.18 32.13
C GLU A 109 2.35 15.03 32.17
N ILE A 110 3.31 15.03 31.24
CA ILE A 110 4.41 14.07 31.19
C ILE A 110 5.74 14.80 31.02
N GLU A 111 6.79 14.24 31.57
CA GLU A 111 8.15 14.69 31.28
C GLU A 111 8.60 14.09 29.94
N PHE A 112 8.71 14.94 28.93
CA PHE A 112 9.15 14.54 27.61
C PHE A 112 9.82 15.73 26.89
N ASP A 113 11.03 15.52 26.44
CA ASP A 113 11.76 16.48 25.62
C ASP A 113 11.54 16.15 24.14
N ILE A 114 10.81 17.01 23.44
CA ILE A 114 10.48 16.83 22.03
C ILE A 114 11.73 16.87 21.15
N ASP A 115 12.78 17.60 21.55
CA ASP A 115 14.01 17.73 20.79
C ASP A 115 14.85 16.43 20.83
N THR A 116 14.56 15.53 21.77
CA THR A 116 15.17 14.20 21.84
C THR A 116 14.39 13.12 21.10
N TYR A 117 13.27 13.47 20.47
CA TYR A 117 12.48 12.50 19.71
C TYR A 117 13.21 12.05 18.44
N GLU A 118 13.46 10.74 18.36
CA GLU A 118 14.01 10.10 17.16
C GLU A 118 12.98 9.14 16.56
N PRO A 119 12.63 9.29 15.28
CA PRO A 119 11.77 8.33 14.60
C PRO A 119 12.47 6.98 14.45
N LEU A 120 11.73 5.89 14.60
CA LEU A 120 12.27 4.57 14.27
C LEU A 120 12.57 4.47 12.78
N PRO A 121 13.66 3.77 12.39
CA PRO A 121 14.00 3.59 10.99
C PRO A 121 12.91 2.81 10.25
N VAL A 122 12.69 3.19 8.99
CA VAL A 122 11.75 2.50 8.10
C VAL A 122 12.51 1.43 7.33
N TYR A 123 12.00 0.21 7.37
CA TYR A 123 12.59 -0.92 6.67
C TYR A 123 11.69 -1.37 5.52
N LYS A 124 12.30 -1.58 4.36
CA LYS A 124 11.66 -2.14 3.18
C LYS A 124 12.48 -3.35 2.69
N PRO A 125 11.84 -4.43 2.28
CA PRO A 125 12.58 -5.58 1.74
C PRO A 125 13.22 -5.23 0.40
N ALA A 126 14.35 -5.85 0.10
CA ALA A 126 15.00 -5.76 -1.19
C ALA A 126 15.18 -7.16 -1.80
N ALA A 127 15.03 -7.28 -3.11
CA ALA A 127 15.33 -8.49 -3.84
C ALA A 127 16.81 -8.87 -3.69
N THR A 128 17.09 -10.14 -3.57
CA THR A 128 18.46 -10.62 -3.69
C THR A 128 18.92 -10.54 -5.14
N ARG A 129 20.24 -10.35 -5.36
CA ARG A 129 20.81 -10.34 -6.70
C ARG A 129 20.43 -11.59 -7.51
N LYS A 130 20.42 -12.77 -6.89
CA LYS A 130 20.02 -14.02 -7.52
C LYS A 130 18.56 -14.03 -7.99
N GLN A 131 17.65 -13.42 -7.22
CA GLN A 131 16.25 -13.29 -7.63
C GLN A 131 16.11 -12.32 -8.82
N ALA A 132 16.79 -11.18 -8.78
CA ALA A 132 16.80 -10.21 -9.87
C ALA A 132 17.38 -10.83 -11.16
N GLU A 133 18.55 -11.49 -11.08
CA GLU A 133 19.17 -12.20 -12.22
C GLU A 133 18.22 -13.24 -12.82
N LYS A 134 17.51 -14.01 -11.98
CA LYS A 134 16.51 -14.98 -12.45
C LYS A 134 15.34 -14.31 -13.17
N ALA A 135 14.81 -13.23 -12.62
CA ALA A 135 13.70 -12.48 -13.24
C ALA A 135 14.12 -11.92 -14.62
N ILE A 136 15.33 -11.35 -14.72
CA ILE A 136 15.88 -10.82 -15.97
C ILE A 136 16.12 -11.96 -16.99
N ALA A 137 16.66 -13.09 -16.56
CA ALA A 137 16.85 -14.25 -17.45
C ALA A 137 15.51 -14.76 -18.01
N MET A 138 14.45 -14.78 -17.19
CA MET A 138 13.11 -15.17 -17.64
C MET A 138 12.52 -14.15 -18.63
N LEU A 139 12.73 -12.85 -18.39
CA LEU A 139 12.31 -11.77 -19.29
C LEU A 139 13.04 -11.86 -20.64
N GLN A 140 14.36 -12.10 -20.62
CA GLN A 140 15.17 -12.21 -21.85
C GLN A 140 14.86 -13.47 -22.68
N ALA A 141 14.33 -14.52 -22.05
CA ALA A 141 13.93 -15.75 -22.74
C ALA A 141 12.55 -15.63 -23.42
N ALA A 142 11.79 -14.60 -23.11
CA ALA A 142 10.45 -14.36 -23.66
C ALA A 142 10.51 -13.75 -25.07
N GLU A 143 9.57 -14.10 -25.91
CA GLU A 143 9.41 -13.51 -27.26
C GLU A 143 8.62 -12.19 -27.22
N ARG A 144 7.65 -12.11 -26.32
CA ARG A 144 6.73 -10.96 -26.18
C ARG A 144 6.54 -10.58 -24.71
N PRO A 145 7.63 -10.13 -24.05
CA PRO A 145 7.56 -9.73 -22.66
C PRO A 145 6.73 -8.48 -22.45
N LEU A 146 6.15 -8.37 -21.25
CA LEU A 146 5.31 -7.24 -20.82
C LEU A 146 5.60 -6.88 -19.36
N ILE A 147 5.61 -5.58 -19.06
CA ILE A 147 5.64 -5.08 -17.68
C ILE A 147 4.24 -4.62 -17.27
N VAL A 148 3.77 -5.11 -16.12
CA VAL A 148 2.54 -4.60 -15.47
C VAL A 148 2.93 -3.76 -14.27
N ALA A 149 2.75 -2.45 -14.39
CA ALA A 149 3.14 -1.44 -13.42
C ALA A 149 1.99 -1.13 -12.44
N GLY A 150 2.16 -1.48 -11.17
CA GLY A 150 1.18 -1.19 -10.12
C GLY A 150 1.48 0.08 -9.34
N GLY A 151 0.54 0.49 -8.47
CA GLY A 151 0.70 1.65 -7.59
C GLY A 151 1.87 1.53 -6.59
N GLY A 152 2.42 0.32 -6.39
CA GLY A 152 3.62 0.13 -5.59
C GLY A 152 4.84 0.88 -6.13
N ILE A 153 4.93 1.06 -7.45
CA ILE A 153 6.00 1.82 -8.10
C ILE A 153 5.91 3.32 -7.71
N ILE A 154 4.69 3.87 -7.71
CA ILE A 154 4.48 5.27 -7.26
C ILE A 154 4.82 5.40 -5.77
N ASN A 155 4.37 4.47 -4.93
CA ASN A 155 4.65 4.49 -3.50
C ASN A 155 6.15 4.31 -3.17
N ALA A 156 6.92 3.73 -4.08
CA ALA A 156 8.37 3.55 -3.95
C ALA A 156 9.17 4.72 -4.54
N ASP A 157 8.49 5.70 -5.18
CA ASP A 157 9.12 6.77 -5.95
C ASP A 157 10.06 6.24 -7.05
N ALA A 158 9.63 5.16 -7.73
CA ALA A 158 10.42 4.41 -8.69
C ALA A 158 9.94 4.55 -10.16
N SER A 159 9.12 5.58 -10.46
CA SER A 159 8.57 5.77 -11.80
C SER A 159 9.66 6.03 -12.85
N ASP A 160 10.64 6.87 -12.54
CA ASP A 160 11.75 7.18 -13.44
C ASP A 160 12.61 5.93 -13.70
N LEU A 161 12.86 5.12 -12.66
CA LEU A 161 13.60 3.85 -12.79
C LEU A 161 12.82 2.82 -13.62
N LEU A 162 11.49 2.81 -13.53
CA LEU A 162 10.66 1.96 -14.39
C LEU A 162 10.81 2.35 -15.86
N VAL A 163 10.76 3.65 -16.17
CA VAL A 163 10.92 4.16 -17.54
C VAL A 163 12.30 3.79 -18.08
N GLU A 164 13.37 4.10 -17.33
CA GLU A 164 14.73 3.73 -17.70
C GLU A 164 14.88 2.22 -17.96
N PHE A 165 14.32 1.39 -17.07
CA PHE A 165 14.35 -0.06 -17.23
C PHE A 165 13.58 -0.52 -18.47
N ALA A 166 12.37 -0.01 -18.69
CA ALA A 166 11.54 -0.36 -19.84
C ALA A 166 12.23 0.01 -21.17
N GLU A 167 12.86 1.19 -21.23
CA GLU A 167 13.65 1.65 -22.38
C GLU A 167 14.89 0.76 -22.62
N LEU A 168 15.63 0.43 -21.55
CA LEU A 168 16.81 -0.42 -21.61
C LEU A 168 16.51 -1.79 -22.20
N VAL A 169 15.38 -2.39 -21.82
CA VAL A 169 14.99 -3.74 -22.27
C VAL A 169 14.06 -3.73 -23.49
N GLY A 170 13.53 -2.57 -23.88
CA GLY A 170 12.60 -2.40 -25.00
C GLY A 170 11.24 -3.08 -24.76
N VAL A 171 10.76 -3.15 -23.51
CA VAL A 171 9.56 -3.89 -23.14
C VAL A 171 8.38 -2.94 -22.89
N PRO A 172 7.20 -3.19 -23.50
CA PRO A 172 6.02 -2.36 -23.26
C PRO A 172 5.54 -2.44 -21.80
N VAL A 173 4.91 -1.35 -21.35
CA VAL A 173 4.39 -1.19 -20.01
C VAL A 173 2.88 -1.00 -20.04
N ILE A 174 2.18 -1.75 -19.20
CA ILE A 174 0.75 -1.57 -18.91
C ILE A 174 0.62 -1.12 -17.45
N PRO A 175 0.27 0.13 -17.16
CA PRO A 175 -0.08 0.52 -15.79
C PRO A 175 -1.43 -0.05 -15.38
N THR A 176 -1.55 -0.42 -14.10
CA THR A 176 -2.85 -0.64 -13.49
C THR A 176 -3.53 0.71 -13.20
N LEU A 177 -4.82 0.72 -12.85
CA LEU A 177 -5.49 1.97 -12.47
C LEU A 177 -4.74 2.74 -11.36
N MET A 178 -4.23 2.03 -10.36
CA MET A 178 -3.44 2.64 -9.26
C MET A 178 -1.97 2.88 -9.65
N GLY A 179 -1.52 2.37 -10.77
CA GLY A 179 -0.19 2.60 -11.35
C GLY A 179 -0.20 3.63 -12.48
N TRP A 180 -1.34 4.28 -12.74
CA TRP A 180 -1.41 5.32 -13.76
C TRP A 180 -0.48 6.49 -13.39
N GLY A 181 0.35 6.90 -14.34
CA GLY A 181 1.41 7.89 -14.13
C GLY A 181 2.79 7.30 -13.82
N THR A 182 2.92 5.96 -13.72
CA THR A 182 4.26 5.31 -13.60
C THR A 182 5.08 5.40 -14.89
N ILE A 183 4.44 5.64 -16.01
CA ILE A 183 5.04 5.93 -17.32
C ILE A 183 4.20 7.03 -17.98
N PRO A 184 4.77 8.01 -18.70
CA PRO A 184 4.02 9.03 -19.40
C PRO A 184 3.04 8.42 -20.43
N ASP A 185 1.85 9.03 -20.58
CA ASP A 185 0.80 8.52 -21.47
C ASP A 185 1.20 8.56 -22.95
N ASP A 186 2.10 9.45 -23.35
CA ASP A 186 2.65 9.62 -24.69
C ASP A 186 3.97 8.86 -24.93
N HIS A 187 4.42 8.09 -23.95
CA HIS A 187 5.65 7.32 -24.08
C HIS A 187 5.50 6.17 -25.11
N PRO A 188 6.50 5.93 -26.00
CA PRO A 188 6.40 4.89 -27.03
C PRO A 188 6.14 3.47 -26.52
N LEU A 189 6.58 3.18 -25.28
CA LEU A 189 6.38 1.88 -24.64
C LEU A 189 5.11 1.81 -23.79
N MET A 190 4.33 2.88 -23.68
CA MET A 190 3.04 2.88 -23.00
C MET A 190 2.00 2.14 -23.84
N ALA A 191 1.61 0.92 -23.43
CA ALA A 191 0.70 0.06 -24.18
C ALA A 191 -0.80 0.27 -23.85
N GLY A 192 -1.10 1.29 -23.05
CA GLY A 192 -2.45 1.53 -22.53
C GLY A 192 -2.74 0.69 -21.29
N MET A 193 -3.93 0.89 -20.70
CA MET A 193 -4.35 0.11 -19.54
C MET A 193 -5.02 -1.21 -19.93
N CYS A 194 -4.92 -2.20 -19.06
CA CYS A 194 -5.61 -3.48 -19.18
C CYS A 194 -6.76 -3.57 -18.16
N GLY A 195 -7.83 -4.28 -18.50
CA GLY A 195 -8.94 -4.54 -17.59
C GLY A 195 -10.31 -4.60 -18.25
N LEU A 196 -11.35 -4.51 -17.41
CA LEU A 196 -12.74 -4.75 -17.81
C LEU A 196 -13.43 -3.56 -18.52
N GLN A 197 -12.76 -2.43 -18.69
CA GLN A 197 -13.35 -1.27 -19.37
C GLN A 197 -13.12 -1.34 -20.87
N THR A 198 -14.11 -0.89 -21.65
CA THR A 198 -14.06 -0.92 -23.13
C THR A 198 -12.95 -0.07 -23.71
N SER A 199 -12.52 0.98 -23.03
CA SER A 199 -11.39 1.83 -23.40
C SER A 199 -10.03 1.12 -23.31
N HIS A 200 -9.95 -0.03 -22.63
CA HIS A 200 -8.73 -0.77 -22.41
C HIS A 200 -8.38 -1.80 -23.51
N ARG A 201 -9.03 -1.74 -24.66
CA ARG A 201 -8.88 -2.75 -25.72
C ARG A 201 -7.45 -2.95 -26.22
N TYR A 202 -6.65 -1.88 -26.30
CA TYR A 202 -5.25 -1.97 -26.76
C TYR A 202 -4.35 -2.63 -25.72
N GLY A 203 -4.43 -2.19 -24.45
CA GLY A 203 -3.74 -2.85 -23.36
C GLY A 203 -4.16 -4.31 -23.18
N ASN A 204 -5.46 -4.61 -23.33
CA ASN A 204 -5.95 -6.00 -23.30
C ASN A 204 -5.36 -6.82 -24.46
N ALA A 205 -5.30 -6.28 -25.68
CA ALA A 205 -4.69 -6.96 -26.81
C ALA A 205 -3.20 -7.23 -26.60
N THR A 206 -2.46 -6.25 -26.09
CA THR A 206 -1.04 -6.40 -25.74
C THR A 206 -0.84 -7.46 -24.65
N MET A 207 -1.67 -7.43 -23.59
CA MET A 207 -1.65 -8.44 -22.54
C MET A 207 -1.90 -9.84 -23.10
N LEU A 208 -2.93 -10.00 -23.94
CA LEU A 208 -3.27 -11.29 -24.53
C LEU A 208 -2.22 -11.81 -25.52
N ALA A 209 -1.48 -10.92 -26.16
CA ALA A 209 -0.37 -11.29 -27.06
C ALA A 209 0.92 -11.62 -26.34
N SER A 210 1.07 -11.25 -25.06
CA SER A 210 2.30 -11.50 -24.28
C SER A 210 2.45 -12.98 -23.92
N ASP A 211 3.69 -13.41 -23.71
CA ASP A 211 4.07 -14.75 -23.22
C ASP A 211 4.76 -14.68 -21.85
N PHE A 212 5.17 -13.49 -21.43
CA PHE A 212 5.78 -13.22 -20.14
C PHE A 212 5.28 -11.91 -19.56
N VAL A 213 5.06 -11.89 -18.24
CA VAL A 213 4.62 -10.71 -17.51
C VAL A 213 5.47 -10.50 -16.26
N LEU A 214 6.15 -9.35 -16.22
CA LEU A 214 6.77 -8.84 -15.01
C LEU A 214 5.81 -7.89 -14.30
N GLY A 215 5.17 -8.35 -13.24
CA GLY A 215 4.26 -7.53 -12.43
C GLY A 215 4.98 -6.94 -11.23
N ILE A 216 4.99 -5.61 -11.12
CA ILE A 216 5.68 -4.88 -10.05
C ILE A 216 4.68 -4.03 -9.27
N GLY A 217 4.60 -4.25 -7.95
CA GLY A 217 3.80 -3.44 -7.03
C GLY A 217 2.30 -3.44 -7.33
N ASN A 218 1.76 -4.56 -7.84
CA ASN A 218 0.34 -4.72 -8.13
C ASN A 218 -0.23 -5.96 -7.42
N ARG A 219 -1.53 -5.94 -7.12
CA ARG A 219 -2.23 -6.99 -6.39
C ARG A 219 -3.12 -7.87 -7.24
N TRP A 220 -3.04 -7.77 -8.55
CA TRP A 220 -3.85 -8.52 -9.51
C TRP A 220 -5.37 -8.40 -9.25
N ALA A 221 -5.86 -7.17 -9.03
CA ALA A 221 -7.28 -6.94 -8.79
C ALA A 221 -8.12 -7.40 -9.99
N ASN A 222 -9.29 -7.98 -9.72
CA ASN A 222 -10.18 -8.54 -10.75
C ASN A 222 -10.61 -7.53 -11.84
N ARG A 223 -10.63 -6.24 -11.53
CA ARG A 223 -10.88 -5.17 -12.52
C ARG A 223 -9.78 -5.07 -13.57
N HIS A 224 -8.55 -5.46 -13.20
CA HIS A 224 -7.41 -5.54 -14.10
C HIS A 224 -7.33 -6.89 -14.81
N THR A 225 -7.46 -8.00 -14.07
CA THR A 225 -7.27 -9.35 -14.63
C THR A 225 -8.50 -9.87 -15.40
N GLY A 226 -9.70 -9.47 -15.00
CA GLY A 226 -10.90 -10.15 -15.49
C GLY A 226 -10.91 -11.62 -15.06
N SER A 227 -11.16 -12.54 -16.01
CA SER A 227 -11.02 -13.99 -15.78
C SER A 227 -9.56 -14.34 -15.61
N VAL A 228 -9.22 -14.90 -14.44
CA VAL A 228 -7.84 -15.31 -14.11
C VAL A 228 -7.33 -16.39 -15.08
N GLU A 229 -8.18 -17.33 -15.49
CA GLU A 229 -7.84 -18.39 -16.44
C GLU A 229 -7.38 -17.81 -17.78
N VAL A 230 -8.13 -16.87 -18.32
CA VAL A 230 -7.76 -16.20 -19.59
C VAL A 230 -6.52 -15.33 -19.41
N TYR A 231 -6.45 -14.63 -18.28
CA TYR A 231 -5.34 -13.73 -17.95
C TYR A 231 -4.01 -14.47 -17.83
N THR A 232 -4.00 -15.68 -17.27
CA THR A 232 -2.77 -16.45 -17.03
C THR A 232 -2.41 -17.44 -18.16
N GLN A 233 -3.36 -17.76 -19.03
CA GLN A 233 -3.16 -18.78 -20.05
C GLN A 233 -1.96 -18.49 -20.99
N GLY A 234 -1.01 -19.41 -21.05
CA GLY A 234 0.14 -19.35 -21.96
C GLY A 234 1.17 -18.29 -21.61
N ARG A 235 1.20 -17.81 -20.36
CA ARG A 235 2.13 -16.77 -19.89
C ARG A 235 2.89 -17.21 -18.66
N THR A 236 4.13 -16.79 -18.61
CA THR A 236 5.00 -16.90 -17.44
C THR A 236 4.91 -15.61 -16.62
N PHE A 237 4.80 -15.70 -15.30
CA PHE A 237 4.64 -14.56 -14.41
C PHE A 237 5.78 -14.43 -13.41
N VAL A 238 6.38 -13.25 -13.35
CA VAL A 238 7.19 -12.79 -12.23
C VAL A 238 6.38 -11.75 -11.45
N HIS A 239 6.21 -11.95 -10.15
CA HIS A 239 5.46 -11.03 -9.29
C HIS A 239 6.36 -10.45 -8.21
N VAL A 240 6.56 -9.14 -8.26
CA VAL A 240 7.31 -8.36 -7.25
C VAL A 240 6.32 -7.54 -6.44
N ASP A 241 6.27 -7.76 -5.13
CA ASP A 241 5.43 -6.99 -4.21
C ASP A 241 6.11 -6.90 -2.84
N ILE A 242 5.93 -5.74 -2.18
CA ILE A 242 6.47 -5.50 -0.84
C ILE A 242 5.75 -6.33 0.23
N GLU A 243 4.51 -6.73 -0.02
CA GLU A 243 3.66 -7.48 0.89
C GLU A 243 3.66 -8.97 0.50
N PRO A 244 4.33 -9.84 1.29
CA PRO A 244 4.46 -11.26 0.94
C PRO A 244 3.12 -11.97 0.76
N THR A 245 2.07 -11.54 1.44
CA THR A 245 0.73 -12.15 1.34
C THR A 245 -0.01 -11.81 0.04
N GLN A 246 0.51 -10.91 -0.79
CA GLN A 246 -0.03 -10.64 -2.13
C GLN A 246 0.49 -11.64 -3.17
N ILE A 247 1.70 -12.18 -2.97
CA ILE A 247 2.30 -13.15 -3.89
C ILE A 247 1.53 -14.48 -3.78
N GLY A 248 1.01 -14.94 -4.90
CA GLY A 248 0.19 -16.18 -4.95
C GLY A 248 -1.26 -16.03 -4.48
N ARG A 249 -1.69 -14.82 -4.08
CA ARG A 249 -3.05 -14.61 -3.56
C ARG A 249 -4.15 -14.80 -4.62
N VAL A 250 -3.91 -14.41 -5.85
CA VAL A 250 -4.90 -14.50 -6.95
C VAL A 250 -4.57 -15.69 -7.85
N PHE A 251 -3.33 -15.84 -8.21
CA PHE A 251 -2.78 -17.00 -8.94
C PHE A 251 -1.31 -17.17 -8.57
N ASN A 252 -0.77 -18.38 -8.70
CA ASN A 252 0.63 -18.66 -8.41
C ASN A 252 1.52 -18.12 -9.54
N PRO A 253 2.45 -17.20 -9.25
CA PRO A 253 3.46 -16.80 -10.23
C PRO A 253 4.55 -17.86 -10.36
N ASP A 254 5.26 -17.90 -11.49
CA ASP A 254 6.41 -18.76 -11.70
C ASP A 254 7.62 -18.32 -10.85
N LEU A 255 7.68 -17.01 -10.53
CA LEU A 255 8.64 -16.44 -9.60
C LEU A 255 7.99 -15.33 -8.78
N GLY A 256 7.95 -15.52 -7.46
CA GLY A 256 7.56 -14.50 -6.50
C GLY A 256 8.78 -13.86 -5.85
N ILE A 257 8.79 -12.52 -5.74
CA ILE A 257 9.88 -11.75 -5.12
C ILE A 257 9.27 -10.78 -4.12
N VAL A 258 9.65 -10.91 -2.85
CA VAL A 258 9.27 -9.94 -1.81
C VAL A 258 10.30 -8.81 -1.82
N SER A 259 9.90 -7.66 -2.38
CA SER A 259 10.75 -6.49 -2.52
C SER A 259 9.92 -5.21 -2.63
N ASP A 260 10.47 -4.09 -2.18
CA ASP A 260 10.04 -2.77 -2.66
C ASP A 260 10.29 -2.68 -4.17
N ALA A 261 9.55 -1.82 -4.85
CA ALA A 261 9.63 -1.70 -6.31
C ALA A 261 10.93 -1.05 -6.77
#